data_eefcab600429c832411d69cbf8dcfb80
#
_entry.id   eefcab600429c832411d69cbf8dcfb80
#
_cell.length_a   1.000
_cell.length_b   1.000
_cell.length_c   1.000
_cell.angle_alpha   90.00
_cell.angle_beta   90.00
_cell.angle_gamma   90.00
#
_symmetry.space_group_name_H-M   'P 1'
#
loop_
_entity.id
_entity.type
_entity.pdbx_description
1 polymer ?
#
loop_
_entity_poly.entity_id
_entity_poly.type
_entity_poly.pdbx_seq_one_letter_code
_entity_poly.pdbx_strand_id
1 'polypeptide(L)'
;MNIKTYIYFTMLCCLPLLASCGAKQQDMPGEKYKTLTVTTTNQTLQSTYPATLRGKQSVDIRPQVSGTITKICINEGDIVHSGQVLFVIDQVPYRAALETALANVKSAEAQLQTAKLTADSKEELYKEKVVSDFDRQTARNQLLQAEAALAQAKAEEINARNNLSYTEVKSPVDGVASMIPYRVGALVNSSITEPLVTVSDDAEIYAYFSMAENQMLDLIQEYGSLEEACQKLPSVGLTMSNGKAYSDAGRIDAISGTVDEGTGGVTLRAVFPNQGHLLRNGGSGIISIPTEYKNCIAIPQSATYELQNKVFTWKVVDGKTQSTPITVYKYNDGQTYIVLSGLQTGDVIIAEGAGLMREGTAVDVTSTSEPEK
;
A
#
# COMPACT_ATOMS: atom_id res chain seq x y z
N MET A 1 -91.92 -3.10 37.18
CA MET A 1 -90.88 -2.27 37.83
C MET A 1 -90.42 -1.28 36.78
N ASN A 2 -90.71 0.00 37.00
CA ASN A 2 -90.81 1.05 35.96
C ASN A 2 -89.48 1.54 35.38
N ILE A 3 -89.38 1.57 34.10
CA ILE A 3 -88.23 2.10 33.26
C ILE A 3 -87.87 3.55 33.62
N LYS A 4 -88.80 4.31 34.20
CA LYS A 4 -88.55 5.70 34.63
C LYS A 4 -87.56 5.82 35.85
N THR A 5 -87.45 4.80 36.69
CA THR A 5 -86.56 4.80 37.86
C THR A 5 -85.07 4.53 37.44
N TYR A 6 -84.79 3.82 36.38
CA TYR A 6 -83.45 3.58 35.86
C TYR A 6 -82.85 4.82 35.21
N ILE A 7 -83.64 5.67 34.55
CA ILE A 7 -83.17 6.89 33.87
C ILE A 7 -82.72 7.94 34.87
N TYR A 8 -83.39 8.04 36.01
CA TYR A 8 -82.95 8.97 37.07
C TYR A 8 -81.71 8.51 37.86
N PHE A 9 -81.43 7.21 37.91
CA PHE A 9 -80.29 6.67 38.61
C PHE A 9 -79.03 6.73 37.71
N THR A 10 -79.15 6.62 36.42
CA THR A 10 -78.06 6.79 35.46
C THR A 10 -77.71 8.28 35.24
N MET A 11 -78.61 9.22 35.40
CA MET A 11 -78.40 10.65 35.21
C MET A 11 -77.73 11.26 36.45
N LEU A 12 -77.88 10.67 37.67
CA LEU A 12 -77.24 11.15 38.88
C LEU A 12 -75.80 10.67 39.04
N CYS A 13 -75.35 9.64 38.29
CA CYS A 13 -73.95 9.12 38.37
C CYS A 13 -72.97 9.78 37.36
N CYS A 14 -73.47 10.60 36.41
CA CYS A 14 -72.61 11.24 35.39
C CYS A 14 -72.22 12.68 35.76
N LEU A 15 -72.66 13.27 36.88
CA LEU A 15 -72.38 14.68 37.21
C LEU A 15 -71.04 14.96 37.96
N PRO A 16 -70.30 13.99 38.53
CA PRO A 16 -69.00 14.33 39.12
C PRO A 16 -67.77 14.22 38.20
N LEU A 17 -67.93 13.92 36.90
CA LEU A 17 -66.79 13.70 35.97
C LEU A 17 -66.32 14.95 35.21
N LEU A 18 -66.87 16.12 35.43
CA LEU A 18 -66.51 17.37 34.76
C LEU A 18 -65.73 18.39 35.64
N ALA A 19 -65.29 18.00 36.84
CA ALA A 19 -64.55 18.88 37.71
C ALA A 19 -63.06 18.51 37.90
N SER A 20 -62.44 17.77 36.99
CA SER A 20 -61.01 17.43 37.01
C SER A 20 -60.30 17.97 35.76
N CYS A 21 -60.23 19.26 35.61
CA CYS A 21 -59.36 19.92 34.65
C CYS A 21 -58.74 21.16 35.26
N GLY A 22 -57.78 20.93 36.12
CA GLY A 22 -56.90 21.92 36.72
C GLY A 22 -55.66 21.26 37.30
N ALA A 23 -55.08 20.28 36.56
CA ALA A 23 -53.75 19.82 36.89
C ALA A 23 -52.77 20.93 36.56
N LYS A 24 -52.30 21.67 37.59
CA LYS A 24 -51.06 22.41 37.51
C LYS A 24 -50.02 21.45 36.95
N GLN A 25 -49.45 21.81 35.78
CA GLN A 25 -48.25 21.16 35.23
C GLN A 25 -47.19 21.28 36.33
N GLN A 26 -46.96 20.22 37.10
CA GLN A 26 -45.82 20.09 37.97
C GLN A 26 -44.60 20.13 37.04
N ASP A 27 -43.80 21.18 37.14
CA ASP A 27 -42.44 21.16 36.62
C ASP A 27 -41.77 19.92 37.24
N MET A 28 -41.66 18.85 36.45
CA MET A 28 -40.84 17.71 36.83
C MET A 28 -39.40 18.23 36.99
N PRO A 29 -38.68 17.89 38.07
CA PRO A 29 -37.29 18.24 38.18
C PRO A 29 -36.59 17.73 36.91
N GLY A 30 -35.85 18.63 36.22
CA GLY A 30 -35.18 18.31 34.95
C GLY A 30 -34.33 17.05 35.11
N GLU A 31 -34.47 16.11 34.21
CA GLU A 31 -33.56 14.96 34.17
C GLU A 31 -32.12 15.49 34.06
N LYS A 32 -31.23 14.91 34.89
CA LYS A 32 -29.82 15.29 34.89
C LYS A 32 -29.16 14.71 33.64
N TYR A 33 -28.97 15.55 32.65
CA TYR A 33 -28.23 15.18 31.44
C TYR A 33 -26.80 15.71 31.57
N LYS A 34 -25.83 14.95 31.07
CA LYS A 34 -24.46 15.45 30.92
C LYS A 34 -24.44 16.57 29.88
N THR A 35 -23.96 17.74 30.29
CA THR A 35 -23.80 18.91 29.43
C THR A 35 -22.33 19.16 29.15
N LEU A 36 -22.02 19.67 27.96
CA LEU A 36 -20.69 20.08 27.53
C LEU A 36 -20.73 21.57 27.17
N THR A 37 -19.82 22.35 27.71
CA THR A 37 -19.61 23.72 27.26
C THR A 37 -18.67 23.69 26.07
N VAL A 38 -19.11 24.26 24.93
CA VAL A 38 -18.36 24.33 23.69
C VAL A 38 -17.16 25.27 23.87
N THR A 39 -15.97 24.71 23.66
CA THR A 39 -14.70 25.46 23.70
C THR A 39 -13.93 25.23 22.40
N THR A 40 -13.07 26.18 22.06
CA THR A 40 -12.09 25.98 20.98
C THR A 40 -10.93 25.17 21.52
N THR A 41 -10.53 24.15 20.76
CA THR A 41 -9.41 23.28 21.07
C THR A 41 -8.59 22.97 19.83
N ASN A 42 -7.38 22.49 20.01
CA ASN A 42 -6.61 21.88 18.93
C ASN A 42 -6.88 20.38 18.98
N GLN A 43 -7.38 19.84 17.88
CA GLN A 43 -7.74 18.43 17.77
C GLN A 43 -6.95 17.78 16.65
N THR A 44 -6.40 16.59 16.90
CA THR A 44 -5.78 15.76 15.88
C THR A 44 -6.71 14.60 15.57
N LEU A 45 -7.24 14.58 14.35
CA LEU A 45 -8.02 13.45 13.85
C LEU A 45 -7.10 12.48 13.12
N GLN A 46 -7.37 11.19 13.27
CA GLN A 46 -6.65 10.12 12.59
C GLN A 46 -7.52 9.54 11.48
N SER A 47 -7.15 9.79 10.23
CA SER A 47 -7.76 9.10 9.08
C SER A 47 -7.05 7.76 8.88
N THR A 48 -7.80 6.66 8.82
CA THR A 48 -7.25 5.31 8.72
C THR A 48 -7.57 4.69 7.37
N TYR A 49 -6.57 4.01 6.78
CA TYR A 49 -6.67 3.37 5.47
C TYR A 49 -6.09 1.96 5.51
N PRO A 50 -6.80 0.94 5.01
CA PRO A 50 -6.23 -0.39 4.86
C PRO A 50 -5.08 -0.35 3.84
N ALA A 51 -3.98 -1.02 4.16
CA ALA A 51 -2.78 -1.02 3.35
C ALA A 51 -2.24 -2.43 3.12
N THR A 52 -1.65 -2.62 1.94
CA THR A 52 -0.86 -3.80 1.60
C THR A 52 0.62 -3.45 1.69
N LEU A 53 1.38 -4.28 2.38
CA LEU A 53 2.81 -4.11 2.58
C LEU A 53 3.58 -4.85 1.49
N ARG A 54 4.55 -4.18 0.89
CA ARG A 54 5.47 -4.78 -0.10
C ARG A 54 6.90 -4.39 0.23
N GLY A 55 7.84 -5.33 0.03
CA GLY A 55 9.26 -5.00 0.06
C GLY A 55 9.61 -3.98 -1.02
N LYS A 56 10.70 -3.26 -0.82
CA LYS A 56 11.21 -2.26 -1.78
C LYS A 56 11.37 -2.84 -3.16
N GLN A 57 11.88 -4.04 -3.26
CA GLN A 57 12.03 -4.80 -4.48
C GLN A 57 11.73 -6.27 -4.22
N SER A 58 10.99 -6.91 -5.11
CA SER A 58 10.72 -8.35 -5.05
C SER A 58 11.00 -8.93 -6.43
N VAL A 59 11.88 -9.92 -6.49
CA VAL A 59 12.35 -10.51 -7.74
C VAL A 59 12.10 -12.01 -7.73
N ASP A 60 11.35 -12.48 -8.71
CA ASP A 60 11.14 -13.90 -8.97
C ASP A 60 12.36 -14.49 -9.68
N ILE A 61 13.07 -15.38 -9.02
CA ILE A 61 14.24 -16.05 -9.58
C ILE A 61 13.80 -17.25 -10.40
N ARG A 62 14.06 -17.21 -11.69
CA ARG A 62 13.75 -18.27 -12.64
C ARG A 62 15.00 -18.75 -13.34
N PRO A 63 15.11 -20.06 -13.68
CA PRO A 63 16.26 -20.57 -14.42
C PRO A 63 16.24 -20.05 -15.86
N GLN A 64 17.41 -19.74 -16.40
CA GLN A 64 17.56 -19.32 -17.81
C GLN A 64 17.89 -20.50 -18.71
N VAL A 65 18.31 -21.63 -18.13
CA VAL A 65 18.67 -22.86 -18.84
C VAL A 65 17.88 -24.05 -18.28
N SER A 66 17.73 -25.08 -19.08
CA SER A 66 17.01 -26.30 -18.70
C SER A 66 17.96 -27.30 -18.05
N GLY A 67 17.50 -28.02 -17.04
CA GLY A 67 18.29 -29.09 -16.41
C GLY A 67 17.77 -29.48 -15.06
N THR A 68 18.41 -30.47 -14.45
CA THR A 68 18.06 -30.95 -13.10
C THR A 68 18.77 -30.14 -12.02
N ILE A 69 18.08 -29.75 -10.96
CA ILE A 69 18.71 -29.11 -9.81
C ILE A 69 19.62 -30.11 -9.12
N THR A 70 20.93 -29.83 -9.09
CA THR A 70 21.91 -30.68 -8.42
C THR A 70 22.19 -30.23 -7.00
N LYS A 71 22.04 -28.94 -6.71
CA LYS A 71 22.27 -28.37 -5.39
C LYS A 71 21.39 -27.17 -5.14
N ILE A 72 20.89 -27.07 -3.91
CA ILE A 72 20.25 -25.86 -3.35
C ILE A 72 21.22 -25.32 -2.30
N CYS A 73 21.61 -24.03 -2.42
CA CYS A 73 22.67 -23.42 -1.61
C CYS A 73 22.12 -22.53 -0.49
N ILE A 74 20.80 -22.42 -0.36
CA ILE A 74 20.10 -21.59 0.63
C ILE A 74 18.97 -22.38 1.28
N ASN A 75 18.50 -21.88 2.42
CA ASN A 75 17.26 -22.34 3.06
C ASN A 75 16.14 -21.31 2.88
N GLU A 76 14.92 -21.75 3.11
CA GLU A 76 13.74 -20.89 3.13
C GLU A 76 13.84 -19.85 4.26
N GLY A 77 13.68 -18.58 3.96
CA GLY A 77 13.80 -17.49 4.93
C GLY A 77 15.21 -16.96 5.15
N ASP A 78 16.23 -17.51 4.49
CA ASP A 78 17.61 -17.01 4.59
C ASP A 78 17.73 -15.60 3.99
N ILE A 79 18.61 -14.79 4.59
CA ILE A 79 19.07 -13.55 4.01
C ILE A 79 20.11 -13.88 2.94
N VAL A 80 19.90 -13.37 1.74
CA VAL A 80 20.77 -13.58 0.58
C VAL A 80 21.32 -12.27 0.06
N HIS A 81 22.50 -12.32 -0.55
CA HIS A 81 23.16 -11.15 -1.12
C HIS A 81 23.18 -11.19 -2.66
N SER A 82 23.24 -10.01 -3.27
CA SER A 82 23.40 -9.88 -4.72
C SER A 82 24.65 -10.62 -5.19
N GLY A 83 24.51 -11.46 -6.24
CA GLY A 83 25.57 -12.34 -6.75
C GLY A 83 25.74 -13.67 -6.03
N GLN A 84 25.06 -13.90 -4.89
CA GLN A 84 25.10 -15.18 -4.17
C GLN A 84 24.45 -16.28 -5.00
N VAL A 85 25.10 -17.45 -5.08
CA VAL A 85 24.56 -18.64 -5.75
C VAL A 85 23.45 -19.24 -4.87
N LEU A 86 22.27 -19.38 -5.45
CA LEU A 86 21.06 -19.93 -4.78
C LEU A 86 20.83 -21.40 -5.18
N PHE A 87 20.96 -21.70 -6.48
CA PHE A 87 20.75 -23.03 -7.03
C PHE A 87 21.86 -23.37 -8.02
N VAL A 88 22.16 -24.65 -8.14
CA VAL A 88 23.05 -25.19 -9.17
C VAL A 88 22.26 -26.20 -10.00
N ILE A 89 22.19 -25.97 -11.29
CA ILE A 89 21.61 -26.86 -12.29
C ILE A 89 22.74 -27.76 -12.84
N ASP A 90 22.43 -28.93 -13.34
CA ASP A 90 23.41 -29.86 -13.90
C ASP A 90 24.30 -29.17 -14.94
N GLN A 91 25.59 -29.06 -14.63
CA GLN A 91 26.59 -28.37 -15.43
C GLN A 91 27.25 -29.24 -16.49
N VAL A 92 27.11 -30.58 -16.37
CA VAL A 92 27.85 -31.52 -17.22
C VAL A 92 27.65 -31.25 -18.70
N PRO A 93 26.41 -31.16 -19.26
CA PRO A 93 26.19 -30.92 -20.66
C PRO A 93 26.71 -29.55 -21.12
N TYR A 94 26.63 -28.53 -20.27
CA TYR A 94 27.06 -27.16 -20.57
C TYR A 94 28.59 -27.03 -20.58
N ARG A 95 29.29 -27.73 -19.69
CA ARG A 95 30.76 -27.82 -19.71
C ARG A 95 31.28 -28.49 -20.95
N ALA A 96 30.67 -29.63 -21.36
CA ALA A 96 31.02 -30.31 -22.58
C ALA A 96 30.79 -29.45 -23.85
N ALA A 97 29.68 -28.68 -23.88
CA ALA A 97 29.42 -27.72 -24.96
C ALA A 97 30.49 -26.61 -25.02
N LEU A 98 30.88 -26.07 -23.87
CA LEU A 98 31.92 -25.05 -23.81
C LEU A 98 33.29 -25.61 -24.23
N GLU A 99 33.68 -26.82 -23.85
CA GLU A 99 34.91 -27.47 -24.27
C GLU A 99 34.92 -27.69 -25.79
N THR A 100 33.78 -28.10 -26.36
CA THR A 100 33.62 -28.22 -27.83
C THR A 100 33.80 -26.87 -28.54
N ALA A 101 33.16 -25.82 -28.06
CA ALA A 101 33.30 -24.47 -28.60
C ALA A 101 34.74 -23.95 -28.51
N LEU A 102 35.44 -24.17 -27.41
CA LEU A 102 36.85 -23.84 -27.23
C LEU A 102 37.75 -24.59 -28.24
N ALA A 103 37.47 -25.87 -28.47
CA ALA A 103 38.19 -26.63 -29.50
C ALA A 103 37.99 -26.06 -30.94
N ASN A 104 36.76 -25.63 -31.25
CA ASN A 104 36.42 -24.98 -32.52
C ASN A 104 37.16 -23.63 -32.68
N VAL A 105 37.25 -22.82 -31.61
CA VAL A 105 38.07 -21.57 -31.64
C VAL A 105 39.52 -21.87 -31.95
N LYS A 106 40.14 -22.87 -31.29
CA LYS A 106 41.54 -23.25 -31.56
C LYS A 106 41.76 -23.73 -32.99
N SER A 107 40.81 -24.49 -33.55
CA SER A 107 40.83 -24.93 -34.94
C SER A 107 40.77 -23.74 -35.92
N ALA A 108 39.86 -22.81 -35.69
CA ALA A 108 39.72 -21.61 -36.51
C ALA A 108 40.95 -20.68 -36.39
N GLU A 109 41.56 -20.58 -35.20
CA GLU A 109 42.81 -19.84 -35.01
C GLU A 109 43.96 -20.42 -35.84
N ALA A 110 44.10 -21.75 -35.86
CA ALA A 110 45.12 -22.42 -36.69
C ALA A 110 44.87 -22.20 -38.20
N GLN A 111 43.59 -22.27 -38.64
CA GLN A 111 43.22 -21.97 -40.04
C GLN A 111 43.52 -20.51 -40.39
N LEU A 112 43.24 -19.56 -39.50
CA LEU A 112 43.55 -18.14 -39.71
C LEU A 112 45.09 -17.93 -39.83
N GLN A 113 45.89 -18.56 -39.01
CA GLN A 113 47.33 -18.46 -39.08
C GLN A 113 47.86 -18.97 -40.42
N THR A 114 47.33 -20.11 -40.91
CA THR A 114 47.72 -20.67 -42.20
C THR A 114 47.30 -19.74 -43.36
N ALA A 115 46.07 -19.23 -43.36
CA ALA A 115 45.56 -18.31 -44.38
C ALA A 115 46.37 -17.00 -44.39
N LYS A 116 46.72 -16.48 -43.21
CA LYS A 116 47.54 -15.29 -43.08
C LYS A 116 48.92 -15.49 -43.64
N LEU A 117 49.60 -16.59 -43.29
CA LEU A 117 50.94 -16.90 -43.86
C LEU A 117 50.88 -17.01 -45.38
N THR A 118 49.82 -17.64 -45.93
CA THR A 118 49.62 -17.77 -47.36
C THR A 118 49.40 -16.40 -48.02
N ALA A 119 48.58 -15.55 -47.45
CA ALA A 119 48.27 -14.20 -47.92
C ALA A 119 49.52 -13.32 -47.91
N ASP A 120 50.27 -13.34 -46.82
CA ASP A 120 51.51 -12.57 -46.68
C ASP A 120 52.57 -13.01 -47.69
N SER A 121 52.75 -14.35 -47.92
CA SER A 121 53.67 -14.89 -48.93
C SER A 121 53.26 -14.52 -50.35
N LYS A 122 51.94 -14.60 -50.70
CA LYS A 122 51.44 -14.21 -52.01
C LYS A 122 51.57 -12.69 -52.25
N GLU A 123 51.43 -11.86 -51.24
CA GLU A 123 51.62 -10.42 -51.34
C GLU A 123 53.12 -10.07 -51.65
N GLU A 124 54.06 -10.77 -51.01
CA GLU A 124 55.49 -10.59 -51.31
C GLU A 124 55.88 -11.04 -52.72
N LEU A 125 55.43 -12.25 -53.11
CA LEU A 125 55.67 -12.77 -54.43
C LEU A 125 55.04 -11.91 -55.55
N TYR A 126 53.92 -11.28 -55.31
CA TYR A 126 53.30 -10.31 -56.19
C TYR A 126 54.15 -9.06 -56.40
N LYS A 127 54.77 -8.53 -55.38
CA LYS A 127 55.68 -7.38 -55.42
C LYS A 127 56.89 -7.71 -56.34
N GLU A 128 57.38 -8.96 -56.26
CA GLU A 128 58.46 -9.48 -57.15
C GLU A 128 57.93 -9.92 -58.51
N LYS A 129 56.65 -9.71 -58.90
CA LYS A 129 56.02 -10.06 -60.12
C LYS A 129 56.04 -11.57 -60.45
N VAL A 130 56.10 -12.43 -59.44
CA VAL A 130 56.16 -13.89 -59.59
C VAL A 130 54.77 -14.52 -59.74
N VAL A 131 53.75 -13.90 -59.13
CA VAL A 131 52.36 -14.38 -59.14
C VAL A 131 51.41 -13.33 -59.71
N SER A 132 50.21 -13.78 -60.14
CA SER A 132 49.16 -12.92 -60.68
C SER A 132 48.42 -12.14 -59.61
N ASP A 133 47.78 -10.99 -59.95
CA ASP A 133 46.91 -10.27 -59.08
C ASP A 133 45.72 -11.12 -58.66
N PHE A 134 45.24 -12.01 -59.49
CA PHE A 134 44.21 -12.97 -59.20
C PHE A 134 44.59 -13.91 -58.04
N ASP A 135 45.83 -14.43 -58.02
CA ASP A 135 46.33 -15.33 -56.99
C ASP A 135 46.44 -14.58 -55.66
N ARG A 136 46.95 -13.33 -55.67
CA ARG A 136 47.05 -12.44 -54.53
C ARG A 136 45.70 -12.17 -53.95
N GLN A 137 44.68 -11.76 -54.75
CA GLN A 137 43.36 -11.45 -54.31
C GLN A 137 42.62 -12.69 -53.74
N THR A 138 42.84 -13.87 -54.40
CA THR A 138 42.28 -15.12 -53.87
C THR A 138 42.80 -15.47 -52.50
N ALA A 139 44.12 -15.33 -52.23
CA ALA A 139 44.70 -15.57 -50.91
C ALA A 139 44.20 -14.56 -49.86
N ARG A 140 44.03 -13.30 -50.25
CA ARG A 140 43.44 -12.28 -49.38
C ARG A 140 41.97 -12.60 -49.02
N ASN A 141 41.17 -13.04 -49.97
CA ASN A 141 39.78 -13.47 -49.72
C ASN A 141 39.72 -14.70 -48.79
N GLN A 142 40.68 -15.64 -48.94
CA GLN A 142 40.80 -16.79 -48.03
C GLN A 142 41.16 -16.34 -46.59
N LEU A 143 42.02 -15.33 -46.43
CA LEU A 143 42.32 -14.74 -45.16
C LEU A 143 41.06 -14.13 -44.50
N LEU A 144 40.31 -13.33 -45.26
CA LEU A 144 39.05 -12.75 -44.76
C LEU A 144 38.02 -13.79 -44.38
N GLN A 145 37.94 -14.91 -45.15
CA GLN A 145 37.07 -16.05 -44.78
C GLN A 145 37.50 -16.71 -43.45
N ALA A 146 38.81 -16.88 -43.23
CA ALA A 146 39.32 -17.47 -42.03
C ALA A 146 39.12 -16.51 -40.79
N GLU A 147 39.26 -15.22 -40.99
CA GLU A 147 38.94 -14.20 -39.97
C GLU A 147 37.47 -14.27 -39.59
N ALA A 148 36.55 -14.37 -40.57
CA ALA A 148 35.11 -14.48 -40.29
C ALA A 148 34.77 -15.81 -39.58
N ALA A 149 35.40 -16.93 -39.95
CA ALA A 149 35.23 -18.21 -39.28
C ALA A 149 35.68 -18.20 -37.83
N LEU A 150 36.81 -17.52 -37.52
CA LEU A 150 37.25 -17.34 -36.15
C LEU A 150 36.29 -16.47 -35.35
N ALA A 151 35.79 -15.39 -35.95
CA ALA A 151 34.80 -14.53 -35.28
C ALA A 151 33.52 -15.31 -34.94
N GLN A 152 33.05 -16.17 -35.86
CA GLN A 152 31.91 -17.06 -35.62
C GLN A 152 32.18 -18.03 -34.43
N ALA A 153 33.32 -18.74 -34.49
CA ALA A 153 33.69 -19.68 -33.42
C ALA A 153 33.80 -19.01 -32.04
N LYS A 154 34.33 -17.80 -31.98
CA LYS A 154 34.36 -17.00 -30.71
C LYS A 154 32.97 -16.62 -30.25
N ALA A 155 32.05 -16.29 -31.13
CA ALA A 155 30.67 -15.99 -30.73
C ALA A 155 29.97 -17.24 -30.19
N GLU A 156 30.20 -18.42 -30.75
CA GLU A 156 29.68 -19.69 -30.23
C GLU A 156 30.26 -20.06 -28.87
N GLU A 157 31.56 -19.78 -28.63
CA GLU A 157 32.22 -19.95 -27.34
C GLU A 157 31.61 -19.05 -26.28
N ILE A 158 31.36 -17.79 -26.58
CA ILE A 158 30.71 -16.84 -25.67
C ILE A 158 29.29 -17.34 -25.27
N ASN A 159 28.52 -17.83 -26.24
CA ASN A 159 27.19 -18.39 -26.00
C ASN A 159 27.26 -19.63 -25.08
N ALA A 160 28.20 -20.56 -25.34
CA ALA A 160 28.37 -21.75 -24.51
C ALA A 160 28.82 -21.37 -23.06
N ARG A 161 29.68 -20.38 -22.93
CA ARG A 161 30.12 -19.84 -21.64
C ARG A 161 28.97 -19.19 -20.86
N ASN A 162 28.15 -18.41 -21.52
CA ASN A 162 26.97 -17.79 -20.91
C ASN A 162 25.97 -18.87 -20.45
N ASN A 163 25.70 -19.86 -21.27
CA ASN A 163 24.82 -20.97 -20.90
C ASN A 163 25.34 -21.76 -19.69
N LEU A 164 26.66 -21.98 -19.58
CA LEU A 164 27.26 -22.57 -18.40
C LEU A 164 27.13 -21.64 -17.18
N SER A 165 27.31 -20.35 -17.34
CA SER A 165 27.14 -19.41 -16.21
C SER A 165 25.71 -19.38 -15.68
N TYR A 166 24.71 -19.55 -16.53
CA TYR A 166 23.29 -19.60 -16.15
C TYR A 166 22.89 -20.86 -15.39
N THR A 167 23.74 -21.89 -15.36
CA THR A 167 23.54 -23.07 -14.50
C THR A 167 23.75 -22.75 -13.03
N GLU A 168 24.48 -21.71 -12.70
CA GLU A 168 24.57 -21.13 -11.36
C GLU A 168 23.55 -20.01 -11.24
N VAL A 169 22.38 -20.33 -10.70
CA VAL A 169 21.32 -19.35 -10.50
C VAL A 169 21.67 -18.48 -9.29
N LYS A 170 21.85 -17.18 -9.52
CA LYS A 170 22.29 -16.18 -8.53
C LYS A 170 21.18 -15.19 -8.20
N SER A 171 21.23 -14.62 -6.98
CA SER A 171 20.35 -13.51 -6.63
C SER A 171 20.83 -12.22 -7.33
N PRO A 172 19.95 -11.47 -8.01
CA PRO A 172 20.28 -10.17 -8.55
C PRO A 172 20.23 -9.04 -7.50
N VAL A 173 19.63 -9.30 -6.32
CA VAL A 173 19.37 -8.32 -5.27
C VAL A 173 19.71 -8.88 -3.90
N ASP A 174 19.92 -7.99 -2.93
CA ASP A 174 19.94 -8.36 -1.52
C ASP A 174 18.50 -8.54 -1.03
N GLY A 175 18.28 -9.45 -0.07
CA GLY A 175 16.93 -9.62 0.48
C GLY A 175 16.73 -10.95 1.18
N VAL A 176 15.48 -11.29 1.47
CA VAL A 176 15.06 -12.51 2.13
C VAL A 176 14.48 -13.48 1.10
N ALA A 177 14.96 -14.73 1.12
CA ALA A 177 14.44 -15.80 0.27
C ALA A 177 13.06 -16.28 0.76
N SER A 178 12.12 -16.44 -0.15
CA SER A 178 10.79 -17.03 0.13
C SER A 178 10.85 -18.55 0.29
N MET A 179 9.68 -19.19 0.31
CA MET A 179 9.56 -20.66 0.21
C MET A 179 10.15 -21.16 -1.12
N ILE A 180 10.76 -22.36 -1.08
CA ILE A 180 11.40 -23.01 -2.24
C ILE A 180 10.53 -24.20 -2.65
N PRO A 181 9.74 -24.08 -3.76
CA PRO A 181 8.83 -25.15 -4.19
C PRO A 181 9.54 -26.35 -4.81
N TYR A 182 10.78 -26.18 -5.27
CA TYR A 182 11.57 -27.21 -5.94
C TYR A 182 12.56 -27.87 -5.00
N ARG A 183 12.89 -29.14 -5.27
CA ARG A 183 13.88 -29.92 -4.50
C ARG A 183 15.01 -30.40 -5.41
N VAL A 184 16.12 -30.80 -4.81
CA VAL A 184 17.22 -31.45 -5.56
C VAL A 184 16.68 -32.62 -6.34
N GLY A 185 17.05 -32.75 -7.61
CA GLY A 185 16.51 -33.75 -8.54
C GLY A 185 15.34 -33.26 -9.39
N ALA A 186 14.75 -32.10 -9.12
CA ALA A 186 13.68 -31.54 -9.95
C ALA A 186 14.22 -31.05 -11.29
N LEU A 187 13.51 -31.35 -12.38
CA LEU A 187 13.77 -30.80 -13.71
C LEU A 187 13.16 -29.41 -13.82
N VAL A 188 13.95 -28.43 -14.22
CA VAL A 188 13.55 -27.03 -14.35
C VAL A 188 13.93 -26.46 -15.72
N ASN A 189 13.24 -25.42 -16.15
CA ASN A 189 13.49 -24.70 -17.39
C ASN A 189 12.97 -23.25 -17.29
N SER A 190 13.20 -22.44 -18.31
CA SER A 190 12.76 -21.02 -18.34
C SER A 190 11.24 -20.82 -18.34
N SER A 191 10.44 -21.85 -18.61
CA SER A 191 8.97 -21.79 -18.73
C SER A 191 8.24 -22.37 -17.52
N ILE A 192 8.93 -22.60 -16.37
CA ILE A 192 8.27 -23.06 -15.15
C ILE A 192 7.23 -22.06 -14.66
N THR A 193 6.10 -22.56 -14.17
CA THR A 193 4.99 -21.73 -13.70
C THR A 193 5.37 -20.97 -12.43
N GLU A 194 5.93 -21.65 -11.46
CA GLU A 194 6.40 -21.07 -10.19
C GLU A 194 7.89 -20.71 -10.27
N PRO A 195 8.35 -19.61 -9.67
CA PRO A 195 9.76 -19.29 -9.58
C PRO A 195 10.51 -20.31 -8.70
N LEU A 196 11.84 -20.45 -8.87
CA LEU A 196 12.67 -21.26 -7.96
C LEU A 196 12.62 -20.72 -6.54
N VAL A 197 12.63 -19.42 -6.40
CA VAL A 197 12.51 -18.66 -5.15
C VAL A 197 12.18 -17.21 -5.51
N THR A 198 11.46 -16.52 -4.65
CA THR A 198 11.30 -15.06 -4.72
C THR A 198 12.22 -14.45 -3.67
N VAL A 199 13.05 -13.49 -4.06
CA VAL A 199 13.88 -12.72 -3.14
C VAL A 199 13.28 -11.34 -2.98
N SER A 200 12.99 -10.95 -1.73
CA SER A 200 12.40 -9.66 -1.39
C SER A 200 13.35 -8.82 -0.56
N ASP A 201 13.66 -7.60 -1.02
CA ASP A 201 14.36 -6.60 -0.22
C ASP A 201 13.37 -5.98 0.77
N ASP A 202 13.43 -6.44 2.01
CA ASP A 202 12.57 -6.01 3.11
C ASP A 202 13.23 -4.97 4.03
N ALA A 203 14.36 -4.37 3.64
CA ALA A 203 15.03 -3.33 4.44
C ALA A 203 14.16 -2.08 4.59
N GLU A 204 13.40 -1.77 3.55
CA GLU A 204 12.32 -0.78 3.54
C GLU A 204 11.03 -1.44 3.07
N ILE A 205 9.94 -1.13 3.75
CA ILE A 205 8.61 -1.62 3.36
C ILE A 205 7.77 -0.50 2.79
N TYR A 206 7.20 -0.75 1.65
CA TYR A 206 6.25 0.11 0.97
C TYR A 206 4.83 -0.30 1.34
N ALA A 207 4.10 0.59 2.00
CA ALA A 207 2.69 0.41 2.30
C ALA A 207 1.85 1.11 1.24
N TYR A 208 1.11 0.33 0.45
CA TYR A 208 0.19 0.82 -0.57
C TYR A 208 -1.21 0.87 0.01
N PHE A 209 -1.85 2.02 -0.07
CA PHE A 209 -3.22 2.22 0.37
C PHE A 209 -3.98 3.12 -0.61
N SER A 210 -5.31 3.06 -0.59
CA SER A 210 -6.15 3.84 -1.49
C SER A 210 -6.90 4.91 -0.72
N MET A 211 -6.93 6.11 -1.27
CA MET A 211 -7.70 7.26 -0.81
C MET A 211 -8.75 7.61 -1.85
N ALA A 212 -9.94 8.04 -1.45
CA ALA A 212 -10.96 8.46 -2.39
C ALA A 212 -10.54 9.74 -3.15
N GLU A 213 -10.94 9.85 -4.43
CA GLU A 213 -10.58 10.97 -5.31
C GLU A 213 -10.91 12.33 -4.69
N ASN A 214 -12.07 12.46 -4.02
CA ASN A 214 -12.46 13.71 -3.38
C ASN A 214 -11.47 14.14 -2.28
N GLN A 215 -10.94 13.20 -1.50
CA GLN A 215 -9.93 13.50 -0.48
C GLN A 215 -8.60 13.93 -1.11
N MET A 216 -8.23 13.32 -2.23
CA MET A 216 -7.06 13.75 -3.01
C MET A 216 -7.23 15.17 -3.55
N LEU A 217 -8.42 15.52 -4.06
CA LEU A 217 -8.71 16.87 -4.53
C LEU A 217 -8.63 17.90 -3.41
N ASP A 218 -9.11 17.56 -2.20
CA ASP A 218 -8.97 18.38 -1.00
C ASP A 218 -7.49 18.62 -0.67
N LEU A 219 -6.64 17.57 -0.75
CA LEU A 219 -5.19 17.71 -0.55
C LEU A 219 -4.54 18.63 -1.60
N ILE A 220 -4.92 18.52 -2.87
CA ILE A 220 -4.40 19.39 -3.93
C ILE A 220 -4.80 20.85 -3.67
N GLN A 221 -6.03 21.09 -3.21
CA GLN A 221 -6.48 22.44 -2.89
C GLN A 221 -5.74 23.05 -1.68
N GLU A 222 -5.40 22.20 -0.69
CA GLU A 222 -4.70 22.61 0.53
C GLU A 222 -3.20 22.87 0.27
N TYR A 223 -2.53 21.97 -0.47
CA TYR A 223 -1.07 22.00 -0.65
C TYR A 223 -0.61 22.57 -1.99
N GLY A 224 -1.53 22.78 -2.96
CA GLY A 224 -1.25 23.33 -4.28
C GLY A 224 -0.93 22.28 -5.35
N SER A 225 -0.25 21.18 -5.00
CA SER A 225 0.04 20.06 -5.91
C SER A 225 0.21 18.76 -5.15
N LEU A 226 0.14 17.61 -5.84
CA LEU A 226 0.41 16.30 -5.26
C LEU A 226 1.87 16.17 -4.78
N GLU A 227 2.79 16.80 -5.49
CA GLU A 227 4.22 16.77 -5.17
C GLU A 227 4.52 17.55 -3.88
N GLU A 228 3.90 18.71 -3.71
CA GLU A 228 3.97 19.48 -2.48
C GLU A 228 3.25 18.77 -1.32
N ALA A 229 2.12 18.12 -1.58
CA ALA A 229 1.43 17.32 -0.58
C ALA A 229 2.31 16.20 -0.04
N CYS A 230 3.02 15.44 -0.92
CA CYS A 230 3.96 14.40 -0.48
C CYS A 230 5.06 14.92 0.44
N GLN A 231 5.52 16.16 0.23
CA GLN A 231 6.60 16.75 1.04
C GLN A 231 6.11 17.34 2.37
N LYS A 232 4.87 17.83 2.41
CA LYS A 232 4.30 18.57 3.55
C LYS A 232 3.39 17.72 4.44
N LEU A 233 2.91 16.57 3.92
CA LEU A 233 2.11 15.64 4.73
C LEU A 233 2.88 15.18 5.96
N PRO A 234 2.21 15.04 7.11
CA PRO A 234 2.85 14.58 8.33
C PRO A 234 3.32 13.13 8.19
N SER A 235 4.20 12.73 9.12
CA SER A 235 4.58 11.32 9.26
C SER A 235 3.34 10.47 9.54
N VAL A 236 3.29 9.29 8.94
CA VAL A 236 2.15 8.37 9.05
C VAL A 236 2.48 7.21 9.98
N GLY A 237 1.50 6.77 10.73
CA GLY A 237 1.60 5.58 11.57
C GLY A 237 1.18 4.32 10.80
N LEU A 238 1.69 3.17 11.22
CA LEU A 238 1.26 1.86 10.74
C LEU A 238 0.78 1.01 11.91
N THR A 239 -0.44 0.51 11.84
CA THR A 239 -0.94 -0.52 12.72
C THR A 239 -0.85 -1.86 11.99
N MET A 240 -0.10 -2.81 12.57
CA MET A 240 0.10 -4.13 12.00
C MET A 240 -1.18 -4.98 12.11
N SER A 241 -1.25 -6.09 11.38
CA SER A 241 -2.39 -7.01 11.35
C SER A 241 -2.78 -7.59 12.72
N ASN A 242 -1.86 -7.59 13.69
CA ASN A 242 -2.11 -8.01 15.07
C ASN A 242 -2.69 -6.89 15.98
N GLY A 243 -3.04 -5.73 15.40
CA GLY A 243 -3.56 -4.57 16.11
C GLY A 243 -2.53 -3.72 16.87
N LYS A 244 -1.24 -4.07 16.81
CA LYS A 244 -0.17 -3.29 17.45
C LYS A 244 0.37 -2.22 16.51
N ALA A 245 0.63 -1.04 17.05
CA ALA A 245 1.31 0.01 16.31
C ALA A 245 2.75 -0.40 16.00
N TYR A 246 3.21 -0.11 14.79
CA TYR A 246 4.61 -0.23 14.42
C TYR A 246 5.42 0.92 15.06
N SER A 247 6.66 0.63 15.48
CA SER A 247 7.46 1.58 16.25
C SER A 247 7.94 2.79 15.44
N ASP A 248 8.23 2.55 14.15
CA ASP A 248 8.81 3.56 13.29
C ASP A 248 7.73 4.26 12.47
N ALA A 249 7.79 5.59 12.43
CA ALA A 249 6.90 6.37 11.60
C ALA A 249 7.32 6.27 10.12
N GLY A 250 6.31 6.18 9.25
CA GLY A 250 6.49 6.23 7.81
C GLY A 250 6.30 7.63 7.24
N ARG A 251 6.66 7.78 5.98
CA ARG A 251 6.37 9.00 5.20
C ARG A 251 5.72 8.62 3.89
N ILE A 252 4.77 9.42 3.43
CA ILE A 252 4.21 9.29 2.08
C ILE A 252 5.25 9.80 1.10
N ASP A 253 5.64 8.97 0.14
CA ASP A 253 6.67 9.30 -0.85
C ASP A 253 6.14 9.33 -2.28
N ALA A 254 4.97 8.76 -2.53
CA ALA A 254 4.35 8.79 -3.84
C ALA A 254 2.81 8.78 -3.76
N ILE A 255 2.20 9.52 -4.66
CA ILE A 255 0.75 9.53 -4.91
C ILE A 255 0.56 9.23 -6.40
N SER A 256 -0.32 8.27 -6.73
CA SER A 256 -0.62 7.94 -8.12
C SER A 256 -1.19 9.16 -8.85
N GLY A 257 -0.74 9.41 -10.06
CA GLY A 257 -1.32 10.42 -10.96
C GLY A 257 -2.60 9.97 -11.66
N THR A 258 -3.09 8.74 -11.39
CA THR A 258 -4.28 8.17 -12.00
C THR A 258 -5.26 7.70 -10.95
N VAL A 259 -6.55 7.87 -11.24
CA VAL A 259 -7.65 7.32 -10.45
C VAL A 259 -7.99 5.93 -10.98
N ASP A 260 -8.17 4.97 -10.11
CA ASP A 260 -8.66 3.65 -10.48
C ASP A 260 -10.15 3.71 -10.85
N GLU A 261 -10.48 3.36 -12.09
CA GLU A 261 -11.84 3.48 -12.62
C GLU A 261 -12.85 2.56 -11.91
N GLY A 262 -12.41 1.44 -11.35
CA GLY A 262 -13.27 0.48 -10.68
C GLY A 262 -13.65 0.90 -9.25
N THR A 263 -12.76 1.61 -8.56
CA THR A 263 -12.93 1.98 -7.14
C THR A 263 -13.10 3.48 -6.91
N GLY A 264 -12.77 4.33 -7.91
CA GLY A 264 -12.72 5.78 -7.74
C GLY A 264 -11.64 6.23 -6.75
N GLY A 265 -10.65 5.38 -6.51
CA GLY A 265 -9.59 5.61 -5.55
C GLY A 265 -8.27 5.99 -6.21
N VAL A 266 -7.46 6.76 -5.49
CA VAL A 266 -6.08 7.07 -5.83
C VAL A 266 -5.16 6.30 -4.91
N THR A 267 -4.16 5.63 -5.47
CA THR A 267 -3.20 4.85 -4.69
C THR A 267 -2.08 5.74 -4.17
N LEU A 268 -1.82 5.65 -2.88
CA LEU A 268 -0.70 6.29 -2.20
C LEU A 268 0.29 5.23 -1.74
N ARG A 269 1.55 5.62 -1.64
CA ARG A 269 2.62 4.80 -1.10
C ARG A 269 3.27 5.50 0.08
N ALA A 270 3.35 4.81 1.20
CA ALA A 270 4.14 5.23 2.35
C ALA A 270 5.33 4.29 2.54
N VAL A 271 6.48 4.84 2.91
CA VAL A 271 7.74 4.11 3.15
C VAL A 271 7.99 4.01 4.64
N PHE A 272 8.26 2.80 5.09
CA PHE A 272 8.62 2.50 6.48
C PHE A 272 9.99 1.83 6.54
N PRO A 273 10.90 2.30 7.39
CA PRO A 273 12.14 1.58 7.69
C PRO A 273 11.82 0.24 8.35
N ASN A 274 12.54 -0.82 8.04
CA ASN A 274 12.28 -2.15 8.58
C ASN A 274 13.57 -2.87 9.01
N GLN A 275 14.40 -2.21 9.80
CA GLN A 275 15.67 -2.74 10.27
C GLN A 275 15.54 -4.04 11.08
N GLY A 276 14.42 -4.23 11.76
CA GLY A 276 14.12 -5.44 12.52
C GLY A 276 13.50 -6.58 11.70
N HIS A 277 13.31 -6.40 10.39
CA HIS A 277 12.64 -7.37 9.49
C HIS A 277 11.31 -7.90 10.04
N LEU A 278 10.59 -7.07 10.84
CA LEU A 278 9.30 -7.42 11.43
C LEU A 278 8.17 -7.40 10.37
N LEU A 279 8.21 -6.42 9.50
CA LEU A 279 7.28 -6.32 8.37
C LEU A 279 7.76 -7.23 7.24
N ARG A 280 6.83 -7.85 6.54
CA ARG A 280 7.12 -8.80 5.46
C ARG A 280 6.40 -8.40 4.17
N ASN A 281 7.02 -8.72 3.05
CA ASN A 281 6.38 -8.62 1.74
C ASN A 281 5.08 -9.45 1.70
N GLY A 282 3.99 -8.86 1.20
CA GLY A 282 2.66 -9.48 1.16
C GLY A 282 1.85 -9.33 2.46
N GLY A 283 2.40 -8.68 3.50
CA GLY A 283 1.68 -8.37 4.73
C GLY A 283 0.57 -7.33 4.52
N SER A 284 -0.25 -7.13 5.55
CA SER A 284 -1.29 -6.11 5.59
C SER A 284 -1.21 -5.29 6.87
N GLY A 285 -1.75 -4.08 6.83
CA GLY A 285 -1.82 -3.19 7.98
C GLY A 285 -2.82 -2.06 7.74
N ILE A 286 -2.87 -1.14 8.67
CA ILE A 286 -3.71 0.06 8.60
C ILE A 286 -2.79 1.27 8.74
N ILE A 287 -2.78 2.11 7.73
CA ILE A 287 -2.10 3.41 7.76
C ILE A 287 -2.98 4.42 8.49
N SER A 288 -2.39 5.17 9.40
CA SER A 288 -3.03 6.31 10.06
C SER A 288 -2.33 7.61 9.70
N ILE A 289 -3.10 8.54 9.15
CA ILE A 289 -2.65 9.88 8.77
C ILE A 289 -3.22 10.86 9.79
N PRO A 290 -2.38 11.51 10.63
CA PRO A 290 -2.84 12.52 11.56
C PRO A 290 -3.10 13.84 10.83
N THR A 291 -4.25 14.46 11.07
CA THR A 291 -4.59 15.80 10.58
C THR A 291 -4.86 16.72 11.77
N GLU A 292 -4.08 17.79 11.90
CA GLU A 292 -4.25 18.77 12.97
C GLU A 292 -5.25 19.85 12.59
N TYR A 293 -6.26 20.03 13.43
CA TYR A 293 -7.21 21.14 13.35
C TYR A 293 -6.94 22.11 14.50
N LYS A 294 -6.49 23.32 14.18
CA LYS A 294 -6.18 24.35 15.17
C LYS A 294 -7.37 25.25 15.38
N ASN A 295 -7.62 25.63 16.65
CA ASN A 295 -8.71 26.52 17.04
C ASN A 295 -10.08 26.08 16.50
N CYS A 296 -10.35 24.78 16.51
CA CYS A 296 -11.62 24.21 16.07
C CYS A 296 -12.55 23.92 17.23
N ILE A 297 -13.85 23.87 16.96
CA ILE A 297 -14.85 23.35 17.88
C ILE A 297 -14.95 21.83 17.66
N ALA A 298 -14.60 21.05 18.67
CA ALA A 298 -14.68 19.60 18.63
C ALA A 298 -15.75 19.12 19.65
N ILE A 299 -16.69 18.29 19.18
CA ILE A 299 -17.76 17.73 20.02
C ILE A 299 -17.82 16.20 19.83
N PRO A 300 -18.17 15.43 20.87
CA PRO A 300 -18.40 14.00 20.73
C PRO A 300 -19.57 13.70 19.78
N GLN A 301 -19.47 12.65 18.99
CA GLN A 301 -20.59 12.21 18.13
C GLN A 301 -21.82 11.84 18.95
N SER A 302 -21.66 11.35 20.20
CA SER A 302 -22.76 11.09 21.13
C SER A 302 -23.59 12.34 21.49
N ALA A 303 -23.04 13.54 21.29
CA ALA A 303 -23.73 14.83 21.48
C ALA A 303 -24.58 15.24 20.26
N THR A 304 -24.61 14.42 19.21
CA THR A 304 -25.29 14.72 17.97
C THR A 304 -26.34 13.68 17.60
N TYR A 305 -27.26 14.04 16.72
CA TYR A 305 -28.17 13.12 16.07
C TYR A 305 -28.37 13.52 14.61
N GLU A 306 -28.65 12.53 13.77
CA GLU A 306 -28.87 12.74 12.33
C GLU A 306 -30.34 12.69 11.99
N LEU A 307 -30.79 13.67 11.24
CA LEU A 307 -32.15 13.71 10.69
C LEU A 307 -32.09 14.22 9.24
N GLN A 308 -32.67 13.44 8.31
CA GLN A 308 -32.70 13.79 6.89
C GLN A 308 -31.34 14.21 6.31
N ASN A 309 -30.30 13.43 6.60
CA ASN A 309 -28.93 13.67 6.14
C ASN A 309 -28.29 14.98 6.65
N LYS A 310 -28.79 15.53 7.75
CA LYS A 310 -28.22 16.68 8.44
C LYS A 310 -27.93 16.31 9.88
N VAL A 311 -26.81 16.85 10.39
CA VAL A 311 -26.39 16.63 11.77
C VAL A 311 -26.95 17.77 12.65
N PHE A 312 -27.51 17.41 13.79
CA PHE A 312 -28.06 18.32 14.78
C PHE A 312 -27.44 18.04 16.14
N THR A 313 -27.43 19.07 16.98
CA THR A 313 -27.14 18.94 18.40
C THR A 313 -28.20 19.66 19.24
N TRP A 314 -28.32 19.29 20.49
CA TRP A 314 -29.19 19.96 21.44
C TRP A 314 -28.44 21.06 22.19
N LYS A 315 -28.70 22.32 21.82
CA LYS A 315 -28.19 23.48 22.54
C LYS A 315 -29.13 23.76 23.72
N VAL A 316 -28.56 24.07 24.86
CA VAL A 316 -29.33 24.48 26.05
C VAL A 316 -29.48 25.99 26.05
N VAL A 317 -30.69 26.48 25.89
CA VAL A 317 -31.06 27.92 25.95
C VAL A 317 -32.13 28.10 27.00
N ASP A 318 -31.92 29.00 27.94
CA ASP A 318 -32.84 29.29 29.06
C ASP A 318 -33.28 27.99 29.81
N GLY A 319 -32.34 27.06 30.02
CA GLY A 319 -32.60 25.80 30.71
C GLY A 319 -33.44 24.78 29.93
N LYS A 320 -33.64 24.98 28.63
CA LYS A 320 -34.40 24.06 27.72
C LYS A 320 -33.56 23.68 26.52
N THR A 321 -33.82 22.47 26.00
CA THR A 321 -33.17 21.98 24.78
C THR A 321 -33.77 22.62 23.53
N GLN A 322 -32.90 23.10 22.66
CA GLN A 322 -33.21 23.62 21.34
C GLN A 322 -32.44 22.83 20.27
N SER A 323 -33.15 22.27 19.29
CA SER A 323 -32.55 21.60 18.16
C SER A 323 -31.80 22.60 17.30
N THR A 324 -30.50 22.42 17.15
CA THR A 324 -29.62 23.31 16.39
C THR A 324 -28.92 22.53 15.28
N PRO A 325 -29.15 22.86 14.00
CA PRO A 325 -28.43 22.24 12.89
C PRO A 325 -26.95 22.68 12.92
N ILE A 326 -26.06 21.73 12.74
CA ILE A 326 -24.62 21.97 12.66
C ILE A 326 -24.06 21.45 11.36
N THR A 327 -23.03 22.14 10.86
CA THR A 327 -22.23 21.63 9.76
C THR A 327 -20.95 21.07 10.35
N VAL A 328 -20.69 19.79 10.09
CA VAL A 328 -19.49 19.11 10.60
C VAL A 328 -18.53 18.80 9.46
N TYR A 329 -17.25 18.69 9.78
CA TYR A 329 -16.26 18.26 8.82
C TYR A 329 -16.55 16.80 8.41
N LYS A 330 -16.44 16.53 7.11
CA LYS A 330 -16.86 15.26 6.50
C LYS A 330 -16.08 14.05 6.98
N TYR A 331 -14.81 14.25 7.27
CA TYR A 331 -13.92 13.18 7.72
C TYR A 331 -13.75 13.27 9.23
N ASN A 332 -13.92 12.16 9.92
CA ASN A 332 -13.84 12.06 11.37
C ASN A 332 -13.28 10.68 11.78
N ASP A 333 -12.92 10.57 13.05
CA ASP A 333 -12.36 9.34 13.64
C ASP A 333 -13.41 8.34 14.15
N GLY A 334 -14.70 8.61 13.89
CA GLY A 334 -15.82 7.82 14.41
C GLY A 334 -16.19 8.13 15.87
N GLN A 335 -15.52 9.09 16.51
CA GLN A 335 -15.77 9.49 17.90
C GLN A 335 -16.06 10.99 18.05
N THR A 336 -15.36 11.83 17.29
CA THR A 336 -15.39 13.29 17.41
C THR A 336 -15.76 13.94 16.09
N TYR A 337 -16.67 14.92 16.14
CA TYR A 337 -16.97 15.81 15.02
C TYR A 337 -16.25 17.16 15.21
N ILE A 338 -15.60 17.63 14.16
CA ILE A 338 -15.15 19.03 14.01
C ILE A 338 -16.31 19.83 13.46
N VAL A 339 -16.77 20.83 14.20
CA VAL A 339 -17.90 21.69 13.82
C VAL A 339 -17.39 22.88 13.03
N LEU A 340 -17.90 23.03 11.79
CA LEU A 340 -17.59 24.14 10.89
C LEU A 340 -18.52 25.32 11.10
N SER A 341 -19.79 25.07 11.44
CA SER A 341 -20.79 26.10 11.69
C SER A 341 -21.96 25.58 12.52
N GLY A 342 -22.71 26.47 13.16
CA GLY A 342 -23.89 26.15 13.95
C GLY A 342 -23.69 26.25 15.46
N LEU A 343 -22.45 26.24 15.95
CA LEU A 343 -22.10 26.45 17.36
C LEU A 343 -21.11 27.59 17.53
N GLN A 344 -21.12 28.18 18.70
CA GLN A 344 -20.17 29.21 19.13
C GLN A 344 -19.50 28.81 20.46
N THR A 345 -18.31 29.32 20.69
CA THR A 345 -17.61 29.14 21.96
C THR A 345 -18.47 29.71 23.09
N GLY A 346 -18.66 28.92 24.17
CA GLY A 346 -19.53 29.26 25.28
C GLY A 346 -20.94 28.68 25.21
N ASP A 347 -21.34 28.12 24.07
CA ASP A 347 -22.61 27.38 23.97
C ASP A 347 -22.59 26.13 24.86
N VAL A 348 -23.70 25.83 25.47
CA VAL A 348 -23.89 24.61 26.27
C VAL A 348 -24.71 23.62 25.47
N ILE A 349 -24.18 22.43 25.24
CA ILE A 349 -24.84 21.35 24.51
C ILE A 349 -25.01 20.10 25.40
N ILE A 350 -25.89 19.20 24.96
CA ILE A 350 -26.02 17.88 25.61
C ILE A 350 -24.88 16.99 25.11
N ALA A 351 -24.11 16.43 26.03
CA ALA A 351 -22.91 15.62 25.69
C ALA A 351 -23.23 14.17 25.30
N GLU A 352 -24.29 13.60 25.88
CA GLU A 352 -24.67 12.20 25.67
C GLU A 352 -26.20 12.05 25.56
N GLY A 353 -26.66 11.07 24.73
CA GLY A 353 -28.08 10.76 24.63
C GLY A 353 -28.89 11.69 23.70
N ALA A 354 -28.23 12.43 22.82
CA ALA A 354 -28.89 13.38 21.90
C ALA A 354 -30.02 12.74 21.06
N GLY A 355 -29.90 11.47 20.67
CA GLY A 355 -30.91 10.77 19.85
C GLY A 355 -32.23 10.46 20.57
N LEU A 356 -32.29 10.54 21.91
CA LEU A 356 -33.47 10.22 22.71
C LEU A 356 -34.23 11.46 23.18
N MET A 357 -33.65 12.65 22.99
CA MET A 357 -34.19 13.92 23.48
C MET A 357 -35.26 14.52 22.57
N ARG A 358 -36.04 15.44 23.17
CA ARG A 358 -37.06 16.21 22.46
C ARG A 358 -36.83 17.70 22.67
N GLU A 359 -37.29 18.50 21.74
CA GLU A 359 -37.24 19.96 21.83
C GLU A 359 -38.04 20.45 23.04
N GLY A 360 -37.49 21.44 23.76
CA GLY A 360 -38.13 22.04 24.90
C GLY A 360 -38.01 21.24 26.20
N THR A 361 -37.22 20.14 26.26
CA THR A 361 -36.97 19.37 27.49
C THR A 361 -36.21 20.24 28.47
N ALA A 362 -36.69 20.34 29.74
CA ALA A 362 -36.00 21.08 30.79
C ALA A 362 -34.74 20.32 31.23
N VAL A 363 -33.61 21.01 31.24
CA VAL A 363 -32.27 20.45 31.59
C VAL A 363 -31.73 21.23 32.79
N ASP A 364 -31.33 20.48 33.83
CA ASP A 364 -30.60 21.07 34.93
C ASP A 364 -29.09 21.14 34.61
N VAL A 365 -28.57 22.36 34.40
CA VAL A 365 -27.20 22.65 33.92
C VAL A 365 -26.12 22.44 35.01
N THR A 366 -26.48 21.90 36.17
CA THR A 366 -25.57 21.78 37.31
C THR A 366 -24.42 20.77 37.18
N SER A 367 -24.31 20.04 36.07
CA SER A 367 -23.22 19.07 35.81
C SER A 367 -22.49 19.35 34.48
N THR A 368 -21.56 20.30 34.52
CA THR A 368 -20.62 20.50 33.40
C THR A 368 -19.51 19.42 33.49
N SER A 369 -19.47 18.49 32.56
CA SER A 369 -18.30 17.61 32.39
C SER A 369 -17.25 18.34 31.55
N GLU A 370 -16.06 18.58 32.12
CA GLU A 370 -14.90 18.92 31.31
C GLU A 370 -14.59 17.72 30.34
N PRO A 371 -14.15 17.98 29.12
CA PRO A 371 -13.72 16.90 28.23
C PRO A 371 -12.56 16.15 28.90
N GLU A 372 -12.71 14.84 29.07
CA GLU A 372 -11.58 13.97 29.43
C GLU A 372 -10.47 14.10 28.37
N LYS A 373 -9.24 14.36 28.84
CA LYS A 373 -8.02 14.52 28.05
C LYS A 373 -7.58 13.20 27.42
#